data_52e8993e65c0ffa84314d9f2b7067666
#
_entry.id   52e8993e65c0ffa84314d9f2b7067666
#
_cell.length_a   1.000
_cell.length_b   1.000
_cell.length_c   1.000
_cell.angle_alpha   90.00
_cell.angle_beta   90.00
_cell.angle_gamma   90.00
#
_symmetry.space_group_name_H-M   'P 1'
#
loop_
_entity.id
_entity.type
_entity.pdbx_description
1 polymer ?
#
loop_
_entity_poly.entity_id
_entity_poly.type
_entity_poly.pdbx_seq_one_letter_code
_entity_poly.pdbx_strand_id
1 'polypeptide(L)'
;KASGPHERLMKEDLVAYVKMRLTTPQVAPVAQAVAQVSGLPKLPDFTAFGGTEEKVMTRLQQVSVPQLSLNNFIPQVTQFDAADISELEAWRNDLKGNFKKEGISLTIMAFIIKAVAHLLKEERDFAGHLADDGKSVLLRNEIHMGIAVATPDGLTVPVLRHPDQKSIKQI
;
A
#
# COMPACT_ATOMS: atom_id res chain seq x y z
N LYS A 1 -4.82 21.73 28.13
CA LYS A 1 -4.83 23.18 28.52
C LYS A 1 -3.44 23.50 29.00
N ALA A 2 -2.89 24.66 28.64
CA ALA A 2 -1.60 25.12 29.11
C ALA A 2 -1.71 25.57 30.58
N SER A 3 -0.80 25.06 31.43
CA SER A 3 -0.80 25.35 32.87
C SER A 3 0.30 26.34 33.29
N GLY A 4 1.22 26.70 32.39
CA GLY A 4 2.33 27.61 32.68
C GLY A 4 1.97 29.08 32.64
N PRO A 5 2.83 29.97 33.22
CA PRO A 5 2.65 31.41 33.15
C PRO A 5 2.57 31.91 31.70
N HIS A 6 1.68 32.85 31.44
CA HIS A 6 1.41 33.38 30.10
C HIS A 6 0.96 32.32 29.07
N GLU A 7 0.15 31.36 29.51
CA GLU A 7 -0.38 30.26 28.66
C GLU A 7 0.72 29.42 27.96
N ARG A 8 1.88 29.28 28.56
CA ARG A 8 2.93 28.41 28.06
C ARG A 8 2.61 26.95 28.36
N LEU A 9 2.82 26.09 27.37
CA LEU A 9 2.76 24.64 27.54
C LEU A 9 3.97 24.16 28.35
N MET A 10 3.68 23.53 29.50
CA MET A 10 4.68 22.91 30.34
C MET A 10 4.85 21.42 29.99
N LYS A 11 5.96 20.83 30.42
CA LYS A 11 6.24 19.42 30.20
C LYS A 11 5.15 18.52 30.79
N GLU A 12 4.62 18.93 31.96
CA GLU A 12 3.55 18.22 32.66
C GLU A 12 2.24 18.22 31.86
N ASP A 13 1.92 19.30 31.16
CA ASP A 13 0.76 19.42 30.30
C ASP A 13 0.85 18.41 29.11
N LEU A 14 2.05 18.27 28.55
CA LEU A 14 2.30 17.36 27.46
C LEU A 14 2.19 15.90 27.92
N VAL A 15 2.78 15.57 29.08
CA VAL A 15 2.68 14.23 29.69
C VAL A 15 1.23 13.89 30.04
N ALA A 16 0.49 14.85 30.64
CA ALA A 16 -0.92 14.66 30.95
C ALA A 16 -1.77 14.45 29.68
N TYR A 17 -1.50 15.20 28.63
CA TYR A 17 -2.19 15.04 27.34
C TYR A 17 -1.90 13.68 26.70
N VAL A 18 -0.65 13.25 26.65
CA VAL A 18 -0.25 11.94 26.12
C VAL A 18 -0.89 10.81 26.94
N LYS A 19 -0.84 10.91 28.28
CA LYS A 19 -1.45 9.92 29.17
C LYS A 19 -2.97 9.84 28.98
N MET A 20 -3.66 10.99 28.85
CA MET A 20 -5.07 11.03 28.56
C MET A 20 -5.40 10.39 27.21
N ARG A 21 -4.58 10.61 26.18
CA ARG A 21 -4.76 9.99 24.86
C ARG A 21 -4.50 8.48 24.87
N LEU A 22 -3.60 8.00 25.69
CA LEU A 22 -3.31 6.58 25.84
C LEU A 22 -4.31 5.84 26.71
N THR A 23 -4.89 6.52 27.72
CA THR A 23 -5.85 5.90 28.67
C THR A 23 -7.31 6.10 28.27
N THR A 24 -7.65 7.09 27.46
CA THR A 24 -8.98 7.21 26.90
C THR A 24 -9.10 6.18 25.79
N PRO A 25 -9.95 5.15 25.90
CA PRO A 25 -10.22 4.28 24.76
C PRO A 25 -10.77 5.19 23.68
N GLN A 26 -9.94 5.47 22.68
CA GLN A 26 -10.40 6.14 21.48
C GLN A 26 -11.30 5.14 20.77
N VAL A 27 -12.59 5.17 21.11
CA VAL A 27 -13.61 4.62 20.26
C VAL A 27 -13.55 5.46 18.99
N ALA A 28 -12.58 5.15 18.14
CA ALA A 28 -12.62 5.60 16.78
C ALA A 28 -13.99 5.15 16.25
N PRO A 29 -14.71 5.97 15.49
CA PRO A 29 -15.94 5.55 14.86
C PRO A 29 -15.62 4.55 13.74
N VAL A 30 -15.15 3.35 14.13
CA VAL A 30 -14.92 2.22 13.22
C VAL A 30 -16.27 1.65 12.76
N ALA A 31 -17.35 1.94 13.50
CA ALA A 31 -18.69 1.47 13.16
C ALA A 31 -19.31 2.16 11.93
N GLN A 32 -18.78 3.32 11.50
CA GLN A 32 -19.34 4.01 10.33
C GLN A 32 -18.65 3.68 9.00
N ALA A 33 -17.42 3.14 9.02
CA ALA A 33 -16.74 2.75 7.77
C ALA A 33 -17.21 1.39 7.24
N VAL A 34 -17.75 0.51 8.10
CA VAL A 34 -18.27 -0.80 7.68
C VAL A 34 -19.69 -0.69 7.08
N ALA A 35 -20.40 0.40 7.35
CA ALA A 35 -21.77 0.60 6.85
C ALA A 35 -21.85 0.98 5.35
N GLN A 36 -20.74 1.20 4.67
CA GLN A 36 -20.72 1.60 3.25
C GLN A 36 -20.42 0.47 2.25
N VAL A 37 -20.44 -0.79 2.67
CA VAL A 37 -20.61 -1.92 1.73
C VAL A 37 -22.12 -2.14 1.48
N SER A 38 -22.94 -1.12 1.63
CA SER A 38 -24.40 -1.15 1.52
C SER A 38 -24.88 -1.13 0.06
N GLY A 39 -24.45 -2.10 -0.71
CA GLY A 39 -24.97 -2.41 -2.04
C GLY A 39 -24.99 -3.90 -2.30
N LEU A 40 -24.43 -4.70 -1.40
CA LEU A 40 -24.45 -6.16 -1.53
C LEU A 40 -25.79 -6.71 -1.02
N PRO A 41 -26.36 -7.72 -1.68
CA PRO A 41 -27.55 -8.40 -1.20
C PRO A 41 -27.27 -9.04 0.16
N LYS A 42 -28.31 -9.13 1.00
CA LYS A 42 -28.22 -9.82 2.28
C LYS A 42 -27.83 -11.29 2.06
N LEU A 43 -26.89 -11.78 2.87
CA LEU A 43 -26.48 -13.18 2.79
C LEU A 43 -27.65 -14.11 3.12
N PRO A 44 -27.75 -15.26 2.43
CA PRO A 44 -28.74 -16.28 2.76
C PRO A 44 -28.43 -16.92 4.13
N ASP A 45 -29.44 -17.58 4.70
CA ASP A 45 -29.25 -18.40 5.90
C ASP A 45 -28.55 -19.70 5.54
N PHE A 46 -27.38 -19.94 6.10
CA PHE A 46 -26.55 -21.11 5.85
C PHE A 46 -26.79 -22.25 6.86
N THR A 47 -27.69 -22.10 7.83
CA THR A 47 -27.95 -23.13 8.85
C THR A 47 -28.41 -24.44 8.25
N ALA A 48 -29.22 -24.42 7.17
CA ALA A 48 -29.66 -25.59 6.44
C ALA A 48 -28.52 -26.34 5.69
N PHE A 49 -27.35 -25.68 5.53
CA PHE A 49 -26.17 -26.20 4.79
C PHE A 49 -24.96 -26.45 5.70
N GLY A 50 -25.20 -26.70 7.00
CA GLY A 50 -24.15 -27.01 7.96
C GLY A 50 -23.67 -25.81 8.79
N GLY A 51 -24.26 -24.64 8.62
CA GLY A 51 -23.93 -23.43 9.38
C GLY A 51 -22.66 -22.72 8.88
N THR A 52 -22.20 -21.76 9.70
CA THR A 52 -21.01 -20.95 9.41
C THR A 52 -20.18 -20.76 10.68
N GLU A 53 -18.88 -20.63 10.52
CA GLU A 53 -17.97 -20.15 11.56
C GLU A 53 -17.62 -18.70 11.28
N GLU A 54 -17.76 -17.81 12.27
CA GLU A 54 -17.40 -16.41 12.14
C GLU A 54 -15.92 -16.22 12.47
N LYS A 55 -15.15 -15.71 11.49
CA LYS A 55 -13.74 -15.33 11.65
C LYS A 55 -13.63 -13.81 11.58
N VAL A 56 -13.20 -13.20 12.68
CA VAL A 56 -12.97 -11.76 12.73
C VAL A 56 -11.77 -11.38 11.84
N MET A 57 -11.97 -10.39 10.99
CA MET A 57 -10.89 -9.85 10.14
C MET A 57 -9.85 -9.09 10.98
N THR A 58 -8.58 -9.17 10.59
CA THR A 58 -7.53 -8.34 11.18
C THR A 58 -7.78 -6.86 10.86
N ARG A 59 -7.21 -5.95 11.67
CA ARG A 59 -7.30 -4.50 11.41
C ARG A 59 -6.77 -4.14 10.01
N LEU A 60 -5.69 -4.76 9.59
CA LEU A 60 -5.09 -4.53 8.27
C LEU A 60 -6.04 -4.94 7.15
N GLN A 61 -6.70 -6.09 7.27
CA GLN A 61 -7.71 -6.55 6.32
C GLN A 61 -8.90 -5.56 6.27
N GLN A 62 -9.40 -5.13 7.42
CA GLN A 62 -10.50 -4.16 7.50
C GLN A 62 -10.18 -2.82 6.82
N VAL A 63 -8.95 -2.31 7.00
CA VAL A 63 -8.50 -1.06 6.36
C VAL A 63 -8.29 -1.22 4.85
N SER A 64 -7.92 -2.41 4.40
CA SER A 64 -7.69 -2.70 2.98
C SER A 64 -8.99 -2.76 2.16
N VAL A 65 -10.11 -3.16 2.75
CA VAL A 65 -11.40 -3.33 2.05
C VAL A 65 -11.84 -2.08 1.30
N PRO A 66 -11.91 -0.86 1.91
CA PRO A 66 -12.32 0.35 1.19
C PRO A 66 -11.40 0.68 0.02
N GLN A 67 -10.09 0.51 0.19
CA GLN A 67 -9.10 0.82 -0.85
C GLN A 67 -9.22 -0.14 -2.05
N LEU A 68 -9.39 -1.44 -1.78
CA LEU A 68 -9.58 -2.44 -2.83
C LEU A 68 -10.94 -2.24 -3.55
N SER A 69 -11.96 -1.79 -2.83
CA SER A 69 -13.28 -1.52 -3.41
C SER A 69 -13.26 -0.36 -4.42
N LEU A 70 -12.32 0.58 -4.32
CA LEU A 70 -12.18 1.67 -5.30
C LEU A 70 -11.91 1.16 -6.72
N ASN A 71 -11.26 0.01 -6.86
CA ASN A 71 -11.00 -0.61 -8.16
C ASN A 71 -12.29 -0.94 -8.94
N ASN A 72 -13.41 -1.14 -8.25
CA ASN A 72 -14.69 -1.42 -8.91
C ASN A 72 -15.27 -0.22 -9.66
N PHE A 73 -14.80 0.99 -9.37
CA PHE A 73 -15.26 2.24 -9.99
C PHE A 73 -14.34 2.72 -11.13
N ILE A 74 -13.18 2.09 -11.28
CA ILE A 74 -12.20 2.45 -12.31
C ILE A 74 -12.34 1.46 -13.46
N PRO A 75 -12.66 1.90 -14.71
CA PRO A 75 -12.65 1.02 -15.85
C PRO A 75 -11.28 0.37 -16.03
N GLN A 76 -11.23 -0.94 -16.11
CA GLN A 76 -10.00 -1.70 -16.18
C GLN A 76 -9.90 -2.46 -17.50
N VAL A 77 -8.70 -2.47 -18.07
CA VAL A 77 -8.34 -3.34 -19.18
C VAL A 77 -7.19 -4.24 -18.72
N THR A 78 -7.33 -5.54 -18.92
CA THR A 78 -6.29 -6.51 -18.59
C THR A 78 -5.69 -7.04 -19.89
N GLN A 79 -4.38 -6.95 -20.01
CA GLN A 79 -3.62 -7.50 -21.12
C GLN A 79 -2.60 -8.52 -20.59
N PHE A 80 -2.46 -9.64 -21.29
CA PHE A 80 -1.46 -10.66 -21.01
C PHE A 80 -0.46 -10.69 -22.13
N ASP A 81 0.81 -10.80 -21.77
CA ASP A 81 1.92 -10.94 -22.71
C ASP A 81 3.00 -11.83 -22.08
N ALA A 82 3.94 -12.30 -22.90
CA ALA A 82 5.06 -13.13 -22.47
C ALA A 82 6.37 -12.54 -23.01
N ALA A 83 7.37 -12.47 -22.14
CA ALA A 83 8.71 -12.05 -22.49
C ALA A 83 9.73 -13.12 -22.07
N ASP A 84 10.69 -13.42 -22.93
CA ASP A 84 11.83 -14.27 -22.57
C ASP A 84 12.81 -13.48 -21.69
N ILE A 85 12.97 -13.94 -20.45
CA ILE A 85 13.87 -13.33 -19.45
C ILE A 85 15.15 -14.18 -19.23
N SER A 86 15.47 -15.14 -20.10
CA SER A 86 16.59 -16.08 -19.92
C SER A 86 17.94 -15.34 -19.79
N GLU A 87 18.20 -14.36 -20.64
CA GLU A 87 19.42 -13.56 -20.57
C GLU A 87 19.50 -12.70 -19.32
N LEU A 88 18.35 -12.11 -18.91
CA LEU A 88 18.26 -11.32 -17.68
C LEU A 88 18.53 -12.19 -16.44
N GLU A 89 18.01 -13.41 -16.41
CA GLU A 89 18.22 -14.35 -15.30
C GLU A 89 19.67 -14.85 -15.27
N ALA A 90 20.31 -15.10 -16.41
CA ALA A 90 21.73 -15.41 -16.49
C ALA A 90 22.58 -14.25 -15.93
N TRP A 91 22.32 -13.03 -16.37
CA TRP A 91 23.00 -11.83 -15.87
C TRP A 91 22.81 -11.61 -14.36
N ARG A 92 21.58 -11.79 -13.86
CA ARG A 92 21.30 -11.74 -12.41
C ARG A 92 22.14 -12.78 -11.63
N ASN A 93 22.25 -14.00 -12.15
CA ASN A 93 23.03 -15.06 -11.52
C ASN A 93 24.53 -14.74 -11.49
N ASP A 94 25.09 -14.15 -12.53
CA ASP A 94 26.47 -13.70 -12.56
C ASP A 94 26.76 -12.62 -11.51
N LEU A 95 25.83 -11.68 -11.34
CA LEU A 95 25.96 -10.60 -10.36
C LEU A 95 25.71 -11.04 -8.91
N LYS A 96 24.91 -12.06 -8.70
CA LYS A 96 24.45 -12.53 -7.37
C LYS A 96 25.58 -12.76 -6.37
N GLY A 97 26.72 -13.31 -6.85
CA GLY A 97 27.88 -13.59 -6.01
C GLY A 97 28.49 -12.33 -5.38
N ASN A 98 28.57 -11.26 -6.15
CA ASN A 98 29.13 -9.98 -5.70
C ASN A 98 28.16 -9.27 -4.73
N PHE A 99 26.89 -9.25 -5.04
CA PHE A 99 25.86 -8.67 -4.15
C PHE A 99 25.80 -9.41 -2.82
N LYS A 100 25.90 -10.75 -2.82
CA LYS A 100 25.91 -11.57 -1.60
C LYS A 100 27.09 -11.25 -0.67
N LYS A 101 28.29 -10.94 -1.23
CA LYS A 101 29.46 -10.51 -0.43
C LYS A 101 29.20 -9.22 0.33
N GLU A 102 28.31 -8.38 -0.18
CA GLU A 102 27.88 -7.13 0.45
C GLU A 102 26.61 -7.29 1.33
N GLY A 103 26.16 -8.51 1.54
CA GLY A 103 24.96 -8.80 2.37
C GLY A 103 23.62 -8.51 1.65
N ILE A 104 23.64 -8.31 0.32
CA ILE A 104 22.44 -7.97 -0.46
C ILE A 104 21.95 -9.20 -1.22
N SER A 105 20.62 -9.43 -1.16
CA SER A 105 19.95 -10.49 -1.93
C SER A 105 19.43 -9.92 -3.24
N LEU A 106 20.10 -10.17 -4.35
CA LEU A 106 19.69 -9.70 -5.67
C LEU A 106 18.57 -10.57 -6.23
N THR A 107 17.36 -10.02 -6.34
CA THR A 107 16.18 -10.68 -6.89
C THR A 107 15.81 -10.12 -8.26
N ILE A 108 15.06 -10.89 -9.05
CA ILE A 108 14.50 -10.42 -10.33
C ILE A 108 13.59 -9.20 -10.15
N MET A 109 12.94 -9.08 -8.99
CA MET A 109 12.05 -7.97 -8.66
C MET A 109 12.76 -6.62 -8.76
N ALA A 110 14.04 -6.51 -8.35
CA ALA A 110 14.79 -5.26 -8.45
C ALA A 110 14.96 -4.78 -9.91
N PHE A 111 15.15 -5.72 -10.84
CA PHE A 111 15.22 -5.40 -12.27
C PHE A 111 13.86 -4.98 -12.83
N ILE A 112 12.80 -5.68 -12.46
CA ILE A 112 11.42 -5.34 -12.87
C ILE A 112 11.06 -3.94 -12.35
N ILE A 113 11.32 -3.64 -11.08
CA ILE A 113 11.08 -2.32 -10.49
C ILE A 113 11.83 -1.24 -11.28
N LYS A 114 13.09 -1.48 -11.60
CA LYS A 114 13.89 -0.50 -12.36
C LYS A 114 13.38 -0.30 -13.79
N ALA A 115 13.00 -1.38 -14.47
CA ALA A 115 12.42 -1.32 -15.81
C ALA A 115 11.08 -0.55 -15.82
N VAL A 116 10.18 -0.87 -14.88
CA VAL A 116 8.89 -0.17 -14.74
C VAL A 116 9.10 1.31 -14.38
N ALA A 117 10.04 1.62 -13.48
CA ALA A 117 10.35 3.01 -13.14
C ALA A 117 10.85 3.82 -14.34
N HIS A 118 11.63 3.19 -15.22
CA HIS A 118 12.08 3.80 -16.47
C HIS A 118 10.91 4.02 -17.44
N LEU A 119 10.08 3.00 -17.63
CA LEU A 119 8.87 3.10 -18.44
C LEU A 119 7.96 4.25 -17.98
N LEU A 120 7.67 4.35 -16.68
CA LEU A 120 6.81 5.40 -16.13
C LEU A 120 7.40 6.80 -16.28
N LYS A 121 8.72 6.92 -16.44
CA LYS A 121 9.38 8.19 -16.73
C LYS A 121 9.23 8.62 -18.19
N GLU A 122 9.27 7.68 -19.10
CA GLU A 122 9.11 7.91 -20.53
C GLU A 122 7.64 8.05 -20.91
N GLU A 123 6.81 7.13 -20.43
CA GLU A 123 5.38 7.06 -20.70
C GLU A 123 4.58 7.52 -19.48
N ARG A 124 4.57 8.82 -19.26
CA ARG A 124 4.03 9.45 -18.03
C ARG A 124 2.53 9.20 -17.83
N ASP A 125 1.79 8.92 -18.88
CA ASP A 125 0.35 8.64 -18.81
C ASP A 125 0.03 7.40 -17.96
N PHE A 126 0.93 6.40 -17.93
CA PHE A 126 0.79 5.23 -17.07
C PHE A 126 0.95 5.53 -15.57
N ALA A 127 1.51 6.67 -15.21
CA ALA A 127 1.60 7.15 -13.82
C ALA A 127 0.64 8.31 -13.54
N GLY A 128 -0.27 8.60 -14.47
CA GLY A 128 -1.26 9.66 -14.36
C GLY A 128 -2.42 9.29 -13.44
N HIS A 129 -3.11 10.30 -12.96
CA HIS A 129 -4.36 10.19 -12.20
C HIS A 129 -5.47 10.92 -12.95
N LEU A 130 -6.64 10.30 -13.04
CA LEU A 130 -7.81 10.98 -13.55
C LEU A 130 -8.16 12.15 -12.62
N ALA A 131 -8.32 13.35 -13.17
CA ALA A 131 -8.76 14.50 -12.39
C ALA A 131 -10.23 14.36 -11.98
N ASP A 132 -10.61 15.06 -10.90
CA ASP A 132 -11.96 14.98 -10.34
C ASP A 132 -13.06 15.39 -11.32
N ASP A 133 -12.73 16.21 -12.31
CA ASP A 133 -13.64 16.63 -13.39
C ASP A 133 -13.86 15.55 -14.47
N GLY A 134 -13.09 14.46 -14.42
CA GLY A 134 -13.13 13.35 -15.38
C GLY A 134 -12.72 13.72 -16.82
N LYS A 135 -12.12 14.90 -17.04
CA LYS A 135 -11.78 15.42 -18.38
C LYS A 135 -10.29 15.58 -18.63
N SER A 136 -9.49 15.50 -17.57
CA SER A 136 -8.04 15.68 -17.64
C SER A 136 -7.30 14.61 -16.85
N VAL A 137 -6.04 14.39 -17.19
CA VAL A 137 -5.12 13.49 -16.49
C VAL A 137 -4.04 14.31 -15.81
N LEU A 138 -3.85 14.09 -14.52
CA LEU A 138 -2.81 14.72 -13.71
C LEU A 138 -1.53 13.88 -13.81
N LEU A 139 -0.54 14.38 -14.51
CA LEU A 139 0.77 13.72 -14.64
C LEU A 139 1.69 14.12 -13.49
N ARG A 140 2.14 13.15 -12.72
CA ARG A 140 3.07 13.41 -11.61
C ARG A 140 4.49 13.64 -12.11
N ASN A 141 5.24 14.51 -11.42
CA ASN A 141 6.64 14.77 -11.72
C ASN A 141 7.59 13.79 -11.02
N GLU A 142 7.12 13.15 -9.96
CA GLU A 142 7.89 12.20 -9.16
C GLU A 142 7.33 10.79 -9.33
N ILE A 143 8.23 9.81 -9.40
CA ILE A 143 7.89 8.40 -9.51
C ILE A 143 8.11 7.74 -8.15
N HIS A 144 7.03 7.20 -7.59
CA HIS A 144 7.05 6.38 -6.38
C HIS A 144 6.28 5.10 -6.65
N MET A 145 6.83 3.96 -6.24
CA MET A 145 6.22 2.66 -6.51
C MET A 145 5.85 1.96 -5.21
N GLY A 146 4.59 1.56 -5.09
CA GLY A 146 4.13 0.68 -4.03
C GLY A 146 4.43 -0.77 -4.40
N ILE A 147 5.08 -1.50 -3.50
CA ILE A 147 5.40 -2.91 -3.68
C ILE A 147 4.52 -3.71 -2.72
N ALA A 148 3.57 -4.46 -3.28
CA ALA A 148 2.67 -5.28 -2.46
C ALA A 148 3.42 -6.47 -1.83
N VAL A 149 3.33 -6.59 -0.51
CA VAL A 149 3.96 -7.67 0.27
C VAL A 149 2.90 -8.35 1.12
N ALA A 150 2.76 -9.66 0.95
CA ALA A 150 1.87 -10.47 1.78
C ALA A 150 2.52 -10.71 3.15
N THR A 151 1.74 -10.51 4.21
CA THR A 151 2.12 -10.80 5.58
C THR A 151 1.07 -11.70 6.24
N PRO A 152 1.37 -12.36 7.37
CA PRO A 152 0.36 -13.17 8.09
C PRO A 152 -0.89 -12.38 8.49
N ASP A 153 -0.75 -11.07 8.74
CA ASP A 153 -1.84 -10.19 9.16
C ASP A 153 -2.61 -9.58 7.98
N GLY A 154 -2.10 -9.69 6.77
CA GLY A 154 -2.71 -9.12 5.56
C GLY A 154 -1.69 -8.57 4.57
N LEU A 155 -2.16 -7.77 3.62
CA LEU A 155 -1.35 -7.15 2.58
C LEU A 155 -0.82 -5.78 3.02
N THR A 156 0.49 -5.58 2.97
CA THR A 156 1.14 -4.27 3.15
C THR A 156 1.71 -3.78 1.83
N VAL A 157 1.76 -2.45 1.65
CA VAL A 157 2.29 -1.84 0.43
C VAL A 157 3.30 -0.75 0.80
N PRO A 158 4.54 -1.12 1.17
CA PRO A 158 5.60 -0.15 1.36
C PRO A 158 5.88 0.62 0.06
N VAL A 159 6.22 1.90 0.20
CA VAL A 159 6.48 2.79 -0.94
C VAL A 159 7.98 2.97 -1.14
N LEU A 160 8.48 2.53 -2.29
CA LEU A 160 9.82 2.82 -2.76
C LEU A 160 9.82 4.18 -3.45
N ARG A 161 10.52 5.14 -2.85
CA ARG A 161 10.60 6.51 -3.38
C ARG A 161 11.70 6.63 -4.42
N HIS A 162 11.40 7.30 -5.53
CA HIS A 162 12.34 7.63 -6.62
C HIS A 162 13.14 6.41 -7.14
N PRO A 163 12.50 5.28 -7.51
CA PRO A 163 13.23 4.14 -8.06
C PRO A 163 13.93 4.44 -9.39
N ASP A 164 13.45 5.42 -10.14
CA ASP A 164 14.08 5.92 -11.37
C ASP A 164 15.51 6.45 -11.14
N GLN A 165 15.74 7.06 -9.97
CA GLN A 165 17.02 7.64 -9.56
C GLN A 165 17.92 6.66 -8.79
N LYS A 166 17.39 5.51 -8.39
CA LYS A 166 18.13 4.49 -7.63
C LYS A 166 18.84 3.49 -8.55
N SER A 167 20.01 3.02 -8.11
CA SER A 167 20.64 1.84 -8.70
C SER A 167 19.90 0.56 -8.30
N ILE A 168 20.12 -0.55 -9.00
CA ILE A 168 19.61 -1.88 -8.64
C ILE A 168 19.98 -2.26 -7.19
N LYS A 169 21.16 -1.83 -6.72
CA LYS A 169 21.65 -2.07 -5.38
C LYS A 169 20.88 -1.28 -4.30
N GLN A 170 20.34 -0.13 -4.66
CA GLN A 170 19.58 0.75 -3.74
C GLN A 170 18.07 0.46 -3.74
N ILE A 171 17.62 -0.31 -4.70
CA ILE A 171 16.26 -0.85 -4.76
C ILE A 171 16.14 -2.07 -3.86
#